data_93a3ec4000b6f7c6d644ec2da78b7eca
#
_entry.id   93a3ec4000b6f7c6d644ec2da78b7eca
#
_cell.length_a   1.000
_cell.length_b   1.000
_cell.length_c   1.000
_cell.angle_alpha   90.00
_cell.angle_beta   90.00
_cell.angle_gamma   90.00
#
_symmetry.space_group_name_H-M   'P 1'
#
loop_
_entity.id
_entity.type
_entity.pdbx_description
1 polymer ?
#
loop_
_entity_poly.entity_id
_entity_poly.type
_entity_poly.pdbx_seq_one_letter_code
_entity_poly.pdbx_strand_id
1 'polypeptide(L)'
;MVRNGRIAAVGGRTAVEDQTGIDVRRVDLAGRTLLPAFLDAHSHFTAVANQFLQVSLEGCTSWADMQDRIRDYIRRERIPAGQWVTAQGYDHNLLSERRHPDRLCLDAAAPDNPVVICHQSGHMGVFNTAALERLGVTAQTPAPAGGVIGRENGTLTGYMEENAFLEFQKRVPMRPLESFLAAYRKAQDLYASYGITTVQEGLLRRELVPLYQALLADGSLKLDVVAYGDPEGAEAARQAFPESVRQYHRRFKLGGYKMFLDGSPQGRTAWLRRPYQGEQEYRGYGTLTDAEVLDMVRRAGTDGMQLLAHCNGDAACAQYLAALDAAGRAWTWRPCGR
;
A
#
# COMPACT_ATOMS: atom_id res chain seq x y z
N MET A 1 0.66 0.74 -37.11
CA MET A 1 1.12 -0.66 -37.22
C MET A 1 1.94 -1.03 -36.00
N VAL A 2 1.71 -2.20 -35.45
CA VAL A 2 2.54 -2.75 -34.36
C VAL A 2 3.22 -4.02 -34.87
N ARG A 3 4.50 -4.17 -34.60
CA ARG A 3 5.30 -5.35 -34.95
C ARG A 3 6.20 -5.71 -33.78
N ASN A 4 6.16 -6.97 -33.35
CA ASN A 4 6.94 -7.46 -32.21
C ASN A 4 6.75 -6.62 -30.93
N GLY A 5 5.51 -6.22 -30.62
CA GLY A 5 5.18 -5.42 -29.44
C GLY A 5 5.62 -3.94 -29.50
N ARG A 6 6.13 -3.46 -30.64
CA ARG A 6 6.56 -2.08 -30.82
C ARG A 6 5.77 -1.37 -31.90
N ILE A 7 5.57 -0.06 -31.77
CA ILE A 7 5.00 0.78 -32.82
C ILE A 7 6.02 0.85 -33.95
N ALA A 8 5.67 0.25 -35.09
CA ALA A 8 6.55 0.20 -36.28
C ALA A 8 6.20 1.28 -37.29
N ALA A 9 4.93 1.70 -37.39
CA ALA A 9 4.51 2.80 -38.24
C ALA A 9 3.25 3.46 -37.72
N VAL A 10 3.15 4.79 -37.92
CA VAL A 10 1.97 5.61 -37.68
C VAL A 10 1.75 6.46 -38.92
N GLY A 11 0.51 6.54 -39.39
CA GLY A 11 0.19 7.34 -40.58
C GLY A 11 -1.18 7.02 -41.14
N GLY A 12 -1.47 7.58 -42.29
CA GLY A 12 -2.71 7.26 -43.01
C GLY A 12 -2.76 5.78 -43.44
N ARG A 13 -3.97 5.29 -43.66
CA ARG A 13 -4.25 3.87 -43.94
C ARG A 13 -3.35 3.31 -45.05
N THR A 14 -3.34 3.96 -46.20
CA THR A 14 -2.54 3.53 -47.38
C THR A 14 -1.03 3.43 -47.05
N ALA A 15 -0.47 4.48 -46.41
CA ALA A 15 0.96 4.50 -46.08
C ALA A 15 1.38 3.43 -45.04
N VAL A 16 0.45 2.98 -44.22
CA VAL A 16 0.71 1.88 -43.26
C VAL A 16 0.48 0.54 -43.92
N GLU A 17 -0.50 0.39 -44.83
CA GLU A 17 -0.79 -0.84 -45.56
C GLU A 17 0.33 -1.21 -46.53
N ASP A 18 0.96 -0.23 -47.15
CA ASP A 18 2.14 -0.46 -48.06
C ASP A 18 3.33 -1.07 -47.32
N GLN A 19 3.39 -0.95 -46.00
CA GLN A 19 4.46 -1.52 -45.16
C GLN A 19 4.06 -2.85 -44.50
N THR A 20 2.85 -3.34 -44.76
CA THR A 20 2.33 -4.58 -44.16
C THR A 20 2.49 -5.75 -45.13
N GLY A 21 2.80 -6.95 -44.56
CA GLY A 21 2.72 -8.20 -45.29
C GLY A 21 1.26 -8.70 -45.43
N ILE A 22 1.12 -9.86 -46.06
CA ILE A 22 -0.21 -10.46 -46.32
C ILE A 22 -0.89 -10.97 -45.05
N ASP A 23 -0.10 -11.38 -44.07
CA ASP A 23 -0.60 -11.97 -42.82
C ASP A 23 -0.56 -10.92 -41.67
N VAL A 24 -1.57 -10.03 -41.65
CA VAL A 24 -1.70 -9.00 -40.62
C VAL A 24 -3.08 -9.03 -40.01
N ARG A 25 -3.13 -9.00 -38.69
CA ARG A 25 -4.38 -8.78 -37.96
C ARG A 25 -4.76 -7.30 -38.03
N ARG A 26 -5.92 -7.02 -38.63
CA ARG A 26 -6.51 -5.66 -38.61
C ARG A 26 -7.48 -5.53 -37.46
N VAL A 27 -7.41 -4.38 -36.77
CA VAL A 27 -8.32 -4.02 -35.68
C VAL A 27 -8.95 -2.67 -36.03
N ASP A 28 -10.25 -2.69 -36.29
CA ASP A 28 -11.02 -1.45 -36.46
C ASP A 28 -11.35 -0.88 -35.08
N LEU A 29 -10.95 0.36 -34.84
CA LEU A 29 -11.22 1.06 -33.56
C LEU A 29 -12.58 1.75 -33.56
N ALA A 30 -13.34 1.68 -34.67
CA ALA A 30 -14.67 2.29 -34.78
C ALA A 30 -14.71 3.77 -34.30
N GLY A 31 -13.73 4.56 -34.74
CA GLY A 31 -13.59 5.98 -34.37
C GLY A 31 -12.97 6.25 -33.02
N ARG A 32 -12.55 5.21 -32.26
CA ARG A 32 -11.88 5.39 -30.95
C ARG A 32 -10.40 5.74 -31.15
N THR A 33 -9.86 6.44 -30.17
CA THR A 33 -8.44 6.80 -30.13
C THR A 33 -7.61 5.69 -29.50
N LEU A 34 -6.48 5.35 -30.09
CA LEU A 34 -5.48 4.47 -29.50
C LEU A 34 -4.41 5.33 -28.81
N LEU A 35 -4.19 5.09 -27.55
CA LEU A 35 -3.18 5.75 -26.75
C LEU A 35 -2.17 4.71 -26.22
N PRO A 36 -0.93 5.12 -25.89
CA PRO A 36 -0.07 4.29 -25.07
C PRO A 36 -0.73 3.98 -23.73
N ALA A 37 -0.46 2.82 -23.18
CA ALA A 37 -0.90 2.49 -21.82
C ALA A 37 -0.25 3.41 -20.79
N PHE A 38 -0.92 3.59 -19.65
CA PHE A 38 -0.43 4.46 -18.59
C PHE A 38 0.64 3.77 -17.74
N LEU A 39 1.60 4.58 -17.31
CA LEU A 39 2.56 4.24 -16.27
C LEU A 39 2.08 4.92 -14.99
N ASP A 40 1.88 4.15 -13.94
CA ASP A 40 1.52 4.71 -12.64
C ASP A 40 2.72 5.47 -12.06
N ALA A 41 2.54 6.75 -11.82
CA ALA A 41 3.62 7.62 -11.39
C ALA A 41 4.03 7.37 -9.94
N HIS A 42 3.07 7.04 -9.05
CA HIS A 42 3.33 6.70 -7.66
C HIS A 42 2.16 5.97 -7.03
N SER A 43 2.38 4.72 -6.61
CA SER A 43 1.45 3.96 -5.79
C SER A 43 2.18 2.94 -4.92
N HIS A 44 1.40 2.26 -4.09
CA HIS A 44 1.84 1.15 -3.25
C HIS A 44 1.05 -0.09 -3.64
N PHE A 45 1.57 -0.87 -4.57
CA PHE A 45 0.88 -2.01 -5.16
C PHE A 45 0.43 -3.03 -4.10
N THR A 46 1.29 -3.31 -3.12
CA THR A 46 0.95 -4.16 -1.97
C THR A 46 -0.21 -3.59 -1.15
N ALA A 47 -0.25 -2.26 -0.93
CA ALA A 47 -1.34 -1.63 -0.18
C ALA A 47 -2.68 -1.76 -0.93
N VAL A 48 -2.67 -1.60 -2.25
CA VAL A 48 -3.86 -1.83 -3.08
C VAL A 48 -4.29 -3.29 -3.04
N ALA A 49 -3.35 -4.24 -3.15
CA ALA A 49 -3.67 -5.67 -3.02
C ALA A 49 -4.28 -6.00 -1.64
N ASN A 50 -3.75 -5.42 -0.57
CA ASN A 50 -4.25 -5.65 0.79
C ASN A 50 -5.70 -5.18 0.98
N GLN A 51 -6.19 -4.21 0.21
CA GLN A 51 -7.60 -3.80 0.25
C GLN A 51 -8.56 -4.95 -0.11
N PHE A 52 -8.10 -5.90 -0.94
CA PHE A 52 -8.89 -7.08 -1.29
C PHE A 52 -8.86 -8.19 -0.23
N LEU A 53 -7.98 -8.05 0.78
CA LEU A 53 -7.86 -8.99 1.89
C LEU A 53 -8.70 -8.62 3.11
N GLN A 54 -9.36 -7.48 3.08
CA GLN A 54 -10.11 -6.95 4.22
C GLN A 54 -11.36 -6.22 3.75
N VAL A 55 -12.27 -5.99 4.69
CA VAL A 55 -13.49 -5.19 4.44
C VAL A 55 -13.15 -3.72 4.54
N SER A 56 -13.50 -2.93 3.52
CA SER A 56 -13.46 -1.47 3.64
C SER A 56 -14.73 -0.99 4.34
N LEU A 57 -14.55 -0.27 5.44
CA LEU A 57 -15.62 0.39 6.20
C LEU A 57 -15.61 1.91 5.97
N GLU A 58 -14.80 2.39 5.03
CA GLU A 58 -14.75 3.80 4.67
C GLU A 58 -16.11 4.29 4.17
N GLY A 59 -16.55 5.42 4.72
CA GLY A 59 -17.83 6.03 4.36
C GLY A 59 -19.08 5.30 4.91
N CYS A 60 -18.93 4.31 5.81
CA CYS A 60 -20.06 3.81 6.58
C CYS A 60 -20.64 4.91 7.47
N THR A 61 -21.96 5.02 7.50
CA THR A 61 -22.71 6.03 8.25
C THR A 61 -23.45 5.45 9.45
N SER A 62 -23.46 4.14 9.61
CA SER A 62 -24.13 3.44 10.72
C SER A 62 -23.48 2.09 11.02
N TRP A 63 -23.77 1.53 12.19
CA TRP A 63 -23.40 0.15 12.51
C TRP A 63 -24.05 -0.85 11.56
N ALA A 64 -25.26 -0.57 11.09
CA ALA A 64 -25.95 -1.42 10.11
C ALA A 64 -25.16 -1.48 8.78
N ASP A 65 -24.67 -0.34 8.27
CA ASP A 65 -23.83 -0.30 7.07
C ASP A 65 -22.56 -1.15 7.24
N MET A 66 -21.92 -1.06 8.40
CA MET A 66 -20.72 -1.84 8.71
C MET A 66 -21.02 -3.34 8.75
N GLN A 67 -22.12 -3.73 9.40
CA GLN A 67 -22.56 -5.12 9.46
C GLN A 67 -22.87 -5.69 8.08
N ASP A 68 -23.55 -4.95 7.23
CA ASP A 68 -23.89 -5.38 5.87
C ASP A 68 -22.63 -5.57 5.04
N ARG A 69 -21.65 -4.65 5.10
CA ARG A 69 -20.37 -4.81 4.39
C ARG A 69 -19.58 -6.03 4.86
N ILE A 70 -19.58 -6.32 6.16
CA ILE A 70 -18.90 -7.50 6.71
C ILE A 70 -19.59 -8.78 6.23
N ARG A 71 -20.94 -8.85 6.31
CA ARG A 71 -21.72 -10.01 5.83
C ARG A 71 -21.52 -10.24 4.32
N ASP A 72 -21.56 -9.16 3.53
CA ASP A 72 -21.38 -9.23 2.08
C ASP A 72 -19.99 -9.71 1.72
N TYR A 73 -18.96 -9.24 2.43
CA TYR A 73 -17.60 -9.72 2.22
C TYR A 73 -17.46 -11.21 2.53
N ILE A 74 -17.94 -11.67 3.69
CA ILE A 74 -17.91 -13.09 4.09
C ILE A 74 -18.58 -13.95 3.02
N ARG A 75 -19.76 -13.55 2.54
CA ARG A 75 -20.51 -14.25 1.52
C ARG A 75 -19.80 -14.25 0.16
N ARG A 76 -19.34 -13.10 -0.31
CA ARG A 76 -18.68 -12.92 -1.60
C ARG A 76 -17.36 -13.69 -1.68
N GLU A 77 -16.54 -13.60 -0.65
CA GLU A 77 -15.24 -14.27 -0.57
C GLU A 77 -15.35 -15.72 -0.04
N ARG A 78 -16.58 -16.17 0.28
CA ARG A 78 -16.86 -17.51 0.81
C ARG A 78 -15.99 -17.87 2.01
N ILE A 79 -15.87 -16.94 2.97
CA ILE A 79 -15.02 -17.11 4.15
C ILE A 79 -15.63 -18.21 5.03
N PRO A 80 -14.92 -19.32 5.30
CA PRO A 80 -15.43 -20.37 6.16
C PRO A 80 -15.65 -19.92 7.60
N ALA A 81 -16.58 -20.55 8.30
CA ALA A 81 -16.75 -20.37 9.74
C ALA A 81 -15.42 -20.60 10.47
N GLY A 82 -15.17 -19.78 11.47
CA GLY A 82 -13.93 -19.81 12.23
C GLY A 82 -12.73 -19.15 11.58
N GLN A 83 -12.76 -18.74 10.31
CA GLN A 83 -11.69 -17.97 9.70
C GLN A 83 -11.79 -16.50 10.07
N TRP A 84 -10.64 -15.86 10.31
CA TRP A 84 -10.57 -14.43 10.65
C TRP A 84 -11.08 -13.52 9.53
N VAL A 85 -11.83 -12.50 9.92
CA VAL A 85 -12.25 -11.39 9.08
C VAL A 85 -11.64 -10.11 9.64
N THR A 86 -10.95 -9.38 8.77
CA THR A 86 -10.37 -8.08 9.11
C THR A 86 -11.08 -6.98 8.33
N ALA A 87 -11.33 -5.86 8.98
CA ALA A 87 -11.92 -4.69 8.33
C ALA A 87 -11.22 -3.41 8.80
N GLN A 88 -11.27 -2.35 8.00
CA GLN A 88 -10.62 -1.09 8.33
C GLN A 88 -11.38 0.12 7.81
N GLY A 89 -11.05 1.28 8.36
CA GLY A 89 -11.44 2.57 7.81
C GLY A 89 -12.77 3.09 8.35
N TYR A 90 -13.32 2.53 9.45
CA TYR A 90 -14.49 3.16 10.07
C TYR A 90 -14.09 4.44 10.81
N ASP A 91 -15.01 5.41 10.83
CA ASP A 91 -14.90 6.64 11.62
C ASP A 91 -16.14 6.81 12.47
N HIS A 92 -15.97 6.70 13.79
CA HIS A 92 -17.09 6.83 14.72
C HIS A 92 -17.78 8.21 14.68
N ASN A 93 -17.07 9.24 14.19
CA ASN A 93 -17.65 10.58 14.03
C ASN A 93 -18.62 10.67 12.85
N LEU A 94 -18.49 9.77 11.86
CA LEU A 94 -19.42 9.69 10.72
C LEU A 94 -20.62 8.81 10.99
N LEU A 95 -20.53 7.92 11.99
CA LEU A 95 -21.63 7.03 12.34
C LEU A 95 -22.80 7.78 13.01
N SER A 96 -24.03 7.40 12.68
CA SER A 96 -25.26 7.94 13.30
C SER A 96 -25.28 7.74 14.81
N GLU A 97 -24.68 6.66 15.29
CA GLU A 97 -24.56 6.31 16.69
C GLU A 97 -23.59 7.21 17.46
N ARG A 98 -22.71 7.95 16.76
CA ARG A 98 -21.72 8.87 17.34
C ARG A 98 -20.83 8.25 18.41
N ARG A 99 -20.61 6.96 18.33
CA ARG A 99 -19.75 6.19 19.24
C ARG A 99 -19.09 5.04 18.50
N HIS A 100 -18.01 4.51 19.07
CA HIS A 100 -17.40 3.30 18.54
C HIS A 100 -18.39 2.12 18.61
N PRO A 101 -18.35 1.21 17.62
CA PRO A 101 -19.06 -0.05 17.71
C PRO A 101 -18.52 -0.89 18.88
N ASP A 102 -19.29 -1.83 19.32
CA ASP A 102 -18.92 -2.81 20.34
C ASP A 102 -18.83 -4.22 19.75
N ARG A 103 -18.41 -5.18 20.58
CA ARG A 103 -18.32 -6.59 20.15
C ARG A 103 -19.65 -7.15 19.68
N LEU A 104 -20.78 -6.73 20.28
CA LEU A 104 -22.10 -7.24 19.93
C LEU A 104 -22.54 -6.77 18.54
N CYS A 105 -22.16 -5.55 18.17
CA CYS A 105 -22.35 -5.06 16.80
C CYS A 105 -21.66 -5.98 15.78
N LEU A 106 -20.45 -6.43 16.06
CA LEU A 106 -19.70 -7.32 15.18
C LEU A 106 -20.16 -8.78 15.26
N ASP A 107 -20.57 -9.25 16.44
CA ASP A 107 -21.18 -10.58 16.61
C ASP A 107 -22.45 -10.73 15.74
N ALA A 108 -23.26 -9.69 15.66
CA ALA A 108 -24.46 -9.67 14.82
C ALA A 108 -24.13 -9.73 13.32
N ALA A 109 -22.95 -9.25 12.91
CA ALA A 109 -22.49 -9.32 11.52
C ALA A 109 -21.88 -10.69 11.16
N ALA A 110 -21.13 -11.28 12.08
CA ALA A 110 -20.33 -12.48 11.85
C ALA A 110 -20.25 -13.34 13.13
N PRO A 111 -21.33 -14.04 13.49
CA PRO A 111 -21.37 -14.83 14.72
C PRO A 111 -20.36 -16.01 14.71
N ASP A 112 -20.07 -16.55 13.54
CA ASP A 112 -19.24 -17.76 13.39
C ASP A 112 -17.78 -17.43 13.06
N ASN A 113 -17.43 -16.15 12.90
CA ASN A 113 -16.09 -15.74 12.51
C ASN A 113 -15.46 -14.78 13.54
N PRO A 114 -14.19 -14.96 13.90
CA PRO A 114 -13.47 -13.92 14.62
C PRO A 114 -13.28 -12.70 13.73
N VAL A 115 -13.71 -11.53 14.24
CA VAL A 115 -13.67 -10.25 13.51
C VAL A 115 -12.84 -9.25 14.28
N VAL A 116 -11.98 -8.54 13.57
CA VAL A 116 -11.34 -7.30 14.03
C VAL A 116 -11.59 -6.19 13.05
N ILE A 117 -12.03 -5.05 13.54
CA ILE A 117 -12.16 -3.81 12.76
C ILE A 117 -11.19 -2.76 13.28
N CYS A 118 -10.54 -2.05 12.35
CA CYS A 118 -9.61 -0.98 12.64
C CYS A 118 -10.24 0.37 12.32
N HIS A 119 -10.12 1.33 13.23
CA HIS A 119 -10.51 2.72 12.98
C HIS A 119 -9.61 3.34 11.91
N GLN A 120 -10.08 4.38 11.20
CA GLN A 120 -9.33 5.07 10.16
C GLN A 120 -7.97 5.61 10.63
N SER A 121 -7.83 5.94 11.91
CA SER A 121 -6.56 6.40 12.49
C SER A 121 -5.48 5.32 12.57
N GLY A 122 -5.87 4.03 12.54
CA GLY A 122 -4.96 2.91 12.74
C GLY A 122 -4.58 2.61 14.21
N HIS A 123 -5.01 3.45 15.16
CA HIS A 123 -4.60 3.39 16.57
C HIS A 123 -5.62 2.72 17.50
N MET A 124 -6.80 2.38 17.02
CA MET A 124 -7.88 1.79 17.80
C MET A 124 -8.76 0.89 16.95
N GLY A 125 -9.52 0.04 17.59
CA GLY A 125 -10.42 -0.86 16.90
C GLY A 125 -11.27 -1.70 17.83
N VAL A 126 -12.01 -2.63 17.24
CA VAL A 126 -12.95 -3.49 17.97
C VAL A 126 -12.77 -4.93 17.56
N PHE A 127 -12.73 -5.81 18.53
CA PHE A 127 -12.73 -7.26 18.38
C PHE A 127 -14.10 -7.81 18.79
N ASN A 128 -14.67 -8.71 17.99
CA ASN A 128 -15.88 -9.41 18.37
C ASN A 128 -15.63 -10.49 19.42
N THR A 129 -16.68 -11.12 19.93
CA THR A 129 -16.57 -12.14 20.98
C THR A 129 -15.67 -13.30 20.56
N ALA A 130 -15.85 -13.84 19.37
CA ALA A 130 -15.03 -14.94 18.86
C ALA A 130 -13.53 -14.56 18.70
N ALA A 131 -13.25 -13.31 18.36
CA ALA A 131 -11.88 -12.80 18.29
C ALA A 131 -11.23 -12.67 19.67
N LEU A 132 -11.96 -12.11 20.65
CA LEU A 132 -11.47 -12.00 22.03
C LEU A 132 -11.16 -13.38 22.64
N GLU A 133 -12.04 -14.36 22.43
CA GLU A 133 -11.84 -15.74 22.88
C GLU A 133 -10.58 -16.35 22.27
N ARG A 134 -10.41 -16.21 20.96
CA ARG A 134 -9.22 -16.74 20.26
C ARG A 134 -7.91 -16.09 20.68
N LEU A 135 -7.96 -14.83 21.06
CA LEU A 135 -6.80 -14.09 21.58
C LEU A 135 -6.54 -14.33 23.06
N GLY A 136 -7.44 -15.05 23.75
CA GLY A 136 -7.36 -15.30 25.18
C GLY A 136 -7.59 -14.05 26.01
N VAL A 137 -8.37 -13.09 25.49
CA VAL A 137 -8.68 -11.84 26.21
C VAL A 137 -9.91 -12.03 27.06
N THR A 138 -9.76 -11.80 28.35
CA THR A 138 -10.82 -11.90 29.36
C THR A 138 -11.05 -10.57 30.08
N ALA A 139 -12.11 -10.50 30.87
CA ALA A 139 -12.38 -9.33 31.70
C ALA A 139 -11.22 -9.00 32.66
N GLN A 140 -10.40 -9.98 33.02
CA GLN A 140 -9.24 -9.86 33.92
C GLN A 140 -7.94 -9.53 33.19
N THR A 141 -7.89 -9.60 31.86
CA THR A 141 -6.68 -9.31 31.08
C THR A 141 -6.24 -7.88 31.37
N PRO A 142 -4.99 -7.65 31.86
CA PRO A 142 -4.53 -6.29 32.13
C PRO A 142 -4.31 -5.54 30.80
N ALA A 143 -4.61 -4.26 30.78
CA ALA A 143 -4.23 -3.41 29.65
C ALA A 143 -2.71 -3.18 29.68
N PRO A 144 -2.00 -3.26 28.54
CA PRO A 144 -0.60 -2.89 28.47
C PRO A 144 -0.40 -1.40 28.75
N ALA A 145 0.79 -1.02 29.19
CA ALA A 145 1.13 0.38 29.42
C ALA A 145 0.90 1.21 28.15
N GLY A 146 0.20 2.35 28.28
CA GLY A 146 -0.16 3.21 27.14
C GLY A 146 -1.25 2.62 26.24
N GLY A 147 -2.04 1.67 26.71
CA GLY A 147 -3.17 1.12 25.98
C GLY A 147 -4.43 0.99 26.85
N VAL A 148 -5.58 0.91 26.21
CA VAL A 148 -6.87 0.72 26.86
C VAL A 148 -7.57 -0.52 26.33
N ILE A 149 -8.11 -1.34 27.24
CA ILE A 149 -9.06 -2.41 26.92
C ILE A 149 -10.43 -1.99 27.46
N GLY A 150 -11.37 -1.73 26.57
CA GLY A 150 -12.70 -1.22 26.88
C GLY A 150 -13.54 -2.20 27.70
N ARG A 151 -14.14 -1.69 28.79
CA ARG A 151 -15.05 -2.45 29.66
C ARG A 151 -16.24 -1.60 30.04
N GLU A 152 -17.37 -2.24 30.12
CA GLU A 152 -18.61 -1.66 30.64
C GLU A 152 -19.23 -2.65 31.64
N ASN A 153 -19.49 -2.20 32.83
CA ASN A 153 -20.02 -3.03 33.94
C ASN A 153 -19.20 -4.35 34.13
N GLY A 154 -17.88 -4.25 34.06
CA GLY A 154 -16.99 -5.40 34.23
C GLY A 154 -16.91 -6.35 32.99
N THR A 155 -17.66 -6.08 31.93
CA THR A 155 -17.69 -6.87 30.70
C THR A 155 -16.86 -6.19 29.60
N LEU A 156 -16.14 -6.98 28.80
CA LEU A 156 -15.41 -6.46 27.65
C LEU A 156 -16.38 -5.91 26.60
N THR A 157 -16.11 -4.69 26.12
CA THR A 157 -16.84 -4.11 24.98
C THR A 157 -16.29 -4.54 23.63
N GLY A 158 -15.08 -5.11 23.63
CA GLY A 158 -14.32 -5.43 22.41
C GLY A 158 -13.46 -4.27 21.90
N TYR A 159 -13.72 -3.05 22.34
CA TYR A 159 -12.96 -1.87 21.97
C TYR A 159 -11.59 -1.85 22.63
N MET A 160 -10.56 -1.47 21.88
CA MET A 160 -9.18 -1.30 22.36
C MET A 160 -8.52 -0.09 21.70
N GLU A 161 -7.60 0.56 22.44
CA GLU A 161 -6.84 1.73 21.97
C GLU A 161 -5.35 1.53 22.13
N GLU A 162 -4.59 2.21 21.25
CA GLU A 162 -3.14 2.38 21.27
C GLU A 162 -2.41 1.04 21.45
N ASN A 163 -1.51 0.96 22.42
CA ASN A 163 -0.69 -0.24 22.63
C ASN A 163 -1.53 -1.51 22.84
N ALA A 164 -2.71 -1.43 23.42
CA ALA A 164 -3.59 -2.59 23.56
C ALA A 164 -4.10 -3.05 22.18
N PHE A 165 -4.62 -2.14 21.36
CA PHE A 165 -5.09 -2.49 20.03
C PHE A 165 -3.94 -3.04 19.16
N LEU A 166 -2.81 -2.36 19.12
CA LEU A 166 -1.66 -2.74 18.30
C LEU A 166 -1.07 -4.09 18.70
N GLU A 167 -1.01 -4.39 20.02
CA GLU A 167 -0.52 -5.67 20.51
C GLU A 167 -1.43 -6.83 20.10
N PHE A 168 -2.74 -6.70 20.34
CA PHE A 168 -3.67 -7.77 20.00
C PHE A 168 -3.91 -7.90 18.50
N GLN A 169 -3.87 -6.81 17.74
CA GLN A 169 -3.94 -6.84 16.27
C GLN A 169 -2.77 -7.64 15.66
N LYS A 170 -1.55 -7.50 16.18
CA LYS A 170 -0.37 -8.27 15.73
C LYS A 170 -0.51 -9.78 15.95
N ARG A 171 -1.38 -10.21 16.87
CA ARG A 171 -1.65 -11.63 17.17
C ARG A 171 -2.72 -12.23 16.25
N VAL A 172 -3.38 -11.43 15.43
CA VAL A 172 -4.30 -11.91 14.39
C VAL A 172 -3.49 -12.69 13.35
N PRO A 173 -3.84 -13.95 13.04
CA PRO A 173 -3.08 -14.74 12.10
C PRO A 173 -3.04 -14.13 10.71
N MET A 174 -1.86 -14.18 10.07
CA MET A 174 -1.73 -13.83 8.66
C MET A 174 -2.56 -14.77 7.80
N ARG A 175 -3.11 -14.23 6.71
CA ARG A 175 -3.83 -15.04 5.72
C ARG A 175 -2.90 -16.02 5.01
N PRO A 176 -3.42 -17.13 4.49
CA PRO A 176 -2.65 -18.04 3.63
C PRO A 176 -2.08 -17.30 2.40
N LEU A 177 -0.92 -17.74 1.91
CA LEU A 177 -0.24 -17.19 0.75
C LEU A 177 -1.17 -17.09 -0.49
N GLU A 178 -1.99 -18.11 -0.71
CA GLU A 178 -2.97 -18.12 -1.81
C GLU A 178 -3.93 -16.92 -1.79
N SER A 179 -4.32 -16.47 -0.61
CA SER A 179 -5.17 -15.28 -0.46
C SER A 179 -4.44 -14.01 -0.94
N PHE A 180 -3.15 -13.89 -0.61
CA PHE A 180 -2.32 -12.78 -1.10
C PHE A 180 -2.16 -12.84 -2.62
N LEU A 181 -1.82 -14.00 -3.20
CA LEU A 181 -1.71 -14.16 -4.65
C LEU A 181 -3.01 -13.80 -5.36
N ALA A 182 -4.16 -14.23 -4.82
CA ALA A 182 -5.47 -13.86 -5.35
C ALA A 182 -5.75 -12.34 -5.25
N ALA A 183 -5.36 -11.71 -4.14
CA ALA A 183 -5.51 -10.26 -3.96
C ALA A 183 -4.64 -9.46 -4.96
N TYR A 184 -3.41 -9.89 -5.21
CA TYR A 184 -2.55 -9.26 -6.22
C TYR A 184 -3.09 -9.43 -7.64
N ARG A 185 -3.75 -10.55 -7.97
CA ARG A 185 -4.46 -10.70 -9.25
C ARG A 185 -5.59 -9.69 -9.37
N LYS A 186 -6.43 -9.51 -8.33
CA LYS A 186 -7.50 -8.51 -8.29
C LYS A 186 -6.95 -7.08 -8.40
N ALA A 187 -5.86 -6.78 -7.70
CA ALA A 187 -5.21 -5.47 -7.79
C ALA A 187 -4.73 -5.18 -9.21
N GLN A 188 -4.11 -6.14 -9.90
CA GLN A 188 -3.70 -5.98 -11.29
C GLN A 188 -4.89 -5.72 -12.22
N ASP A 189 -5.99 -6.45 -12.03
CA ASP A 189 -7.20 -6.24 -12.83
C ASP A 189 -7.79 -4.83 -12.59
N LEU A 190 -7.70 -4.31 -11.36
CA LEU A 190 -8.08 -2.93 -11.04
C LEU A 190 -7.21 -1.91 -11.78
N TYR A 191 -5.87 -2.01 -11.69
CA TYR A 191 -4.97 -1.11 -12.42
C TYR A 191 -5.19 -1.20 -13.94
N ALA A 192 -5.32 -2.41 -14.47
CA ALA A 192 -5.58 -2.63 -15.89
C ALA A 192 -6.90 -2.00 -16.36
N SER A 193 -7.94 -1.96 -15.51
CA SER A 193 -9.22 -1.32 -15.83
C SER A 193 -9.09 0.19 -16.06
N TYR A 194 -8.06 0.82 -15.50
CA TYR A 194 -7.69 2.22 -15.74
C TYR A 194 -6.68 2.41 -16.88
N GLY A 195 -6.34 1.33 -17.59
CA GLY A 195 -5.35 1.38 -18.69
C GLY A 195 -3.89 1.44 -18.22
N ILE A 196 -3.62 1.14 -16.95
CA ILE A 196 -2.28 1.13 -16.36
C ILE A 196 -1.65 -0.24 -16.63
N THR A 197 -0.43 -0.26 -17.15
CA THR A 197 0.33 -1.49 -17.43
C THR A 197 1.66 -1.57 -16.69
N THR A 198 2.08 -0.47 -16.07
CA THR A 198 3.23 -0.44 -15.16
C THR A 198 2.78 0.16 -13.84
N VAL A 199 2.95 -0.59 -12.76
CA VAL A 199 2.57 -0.19 -11.40
C VAL A 199 3.80 0.00 -10.54
N GLN A 200 3.67 0.82 -9.50
CA GLN A 200 4.75 1.06 -8.57
C GLN A 200 4.50 0.34 -7.24
N GLU A 201 5.53 -0.38 -6.74
CA GLU A 201 5.62 -0.68 -5.32
C GLU A 201 6.48 0.40 -4.69
N GLY A 202 5.83 1.43 -4.17
CA GLY A 202 6.47 2.64 -3.65
C GLY A 202 7.19 2.45 -2.31
N LEU A 203 7.03 1.28 -1.66
CA LEU A 203 7.72 0.92 -0.43
C LEU A 203 7.87 -0.60 -0.31
N LEU A 204 8.90 -1.14 -0.92
CA LEU A 204 9.27 -2.54 -0.74
C LEU A 204 10.09 -2.68 0.56
N ARG A 205 9.49 -3.25 1.59
CA ARG A 205 10.15 -3.62 2.84
C ARG A 205 10.72 -5.03 2.76
N ARG A 206 11.69 -5.33 3.58
CA ARG A 206 12.32 -6.66 3.66
C ARG A 206 11.31 -7.79 3.84
N GLU A 207 10.27 -7.58 4.65
CA GLU A 207 9.22 -8.57 4.93
C GLU A 207 8.35 -8.89 3.71
N LEU A 208 8.31 -8.00 2.71
CA LEU A 208 7.57 -8.21 1.47
C LEU A 208 8.35 -9.03 0.43
N VAL A 209 9.67 -9.16 0.57
CA VAL A 209 10.50 -9.86 -0.41
C VAL A 209 10.06 -11.31 -0.64
N PRO A 210 9.75 -12.13 0.40
CA PRO A 210 9.24 -13.48 0.18
C PRO A 210 7.92 -13.53 -0.59
N LEU A 211 7.05 -12.55 -0.40
CA LEU A 211 5.79 -12.45 -1.14
C LEU A 211 6.03 -12.17 -2.63
N TYR A 212 6.96 -11.26 -2.95
CA TYR A 212 7.35 -11.01 -4.34
C TYR A 212 8.06 -12.21 -4.97
N GLN A 213 8.84 -12.98 -4.21
CA GLN A 213 9.38 -14.27 -4.68
C GLN A 213 8.26 -15.24 -5.07
N ALA A 214 7.22 -15.36 -4.24
CA ALA A 214 6.06 -16.19 -4.54
C ALA A 214 5.29 -15.70 -5.78
N LEU A 215 5.06 -14.40 -5.92
CA LEU A 215 4.40 -13.80 -7.09
C LEU A 215 5.15 -14.09 -8.40
N LEU A 216 6.48 -14.00 -8.37
CA LEU A 216 7.31 -14.30 -9.55
C LEU A 216 7.36 -15.80 -9.85
N ALA A 217 7.39 -16.65 -8.81
CA ALA A 217 7.35 -18.10 -8.97
C ALA A 217 6.01 -18.59 -9.53
N ASP A 218 4.90 -18.04 -9.05
CA ASP A 218 3.54 -18.30 -9.54
C ASP A 218 3.32 -17.83 -10.98
N GLY A 219 4.12 -16.88 -11.47
CA GLY A 219 3.99 -16.34 -12.82
C GLY A 219 2.72 -15.52 -13.04
N SER A 220 2.05 -15.09 -11.98
CA SER A 220 0.75 -14.39 -12.04
C SER A 220 0.84 -12.90 -12.35
N LEU A 221 2.05 -12.33 -12.43
CA LEU A 221 2.21 -10.93 -12.80
C LEU A 221 1.85 -10.71 -14.27
N LYS A 222 0.80 -9.93 -14.52
CA LYS A 222 0.34 -9.47 -15.84
C LYS A 222 0.87 -8.08 -16.16
N LEU A 223 1.07 -7.25 -15.14
CA LEU A 223 1.58 -5.88 -15.24
C LEU A 223 3.06 -5.84 -14.88
N ASP A 224 3.76 -4.85 -15.41
CA ASP A 224 5.13 -4.59 -15.01
C ASP A 224 5.13 -3.88 -13.64
N VAL A 225 5.96 -4.35 -12.71
CA VAL A 225 6.08 -3.80 -11.36
C VAL A 225 7.46 -3.17 -11.20
N VAL A 226 7.48 -1.89 -10.81
CA VAL A 226 8.72 -1.19 -10.43
C VAL A 226 8.71 -0.99 -8.93
N ALA A 227 9.64 -1.62 -8.23
CA ALA A 227 9.74 -1.55 -6.76
C ALA A 227 10.83 -0.56 -6.32
N TYR A 228 10.53 0.15 -5.23
CA TYR A 228 11.46 1.03 -4.53
C TYR A 228 11.50 0.59 -3.07
N GLY A 229 12.69 0.13 -2.63
CA GLY A 229 12.87 -0.38 -1.28
C GLY A 229 13.37 0.69 -0.31
N ASP A 230 12.98 0.60 0.97
CA ASP A 230 13.80 1.20 1.99
C ASP A 230 15.20 0.54 1.99
N PRO A 231 16.19 1.04 2.72
CA PRO A 231 17.55 0.51 2.64
C PRO A 231 17.63 -1.01 2.86
N GLU A 232 16.86 -1.54 3.80
CA GLU A 232 16.84 -2.98 4.11
C GLU A 232 16.07 -3.78 3.05
N GLY A 233 14.93 -3.27 2.61
CA GLY A 233 14.11 -3.89 1.56
C GLY A 233 14.81 -3.91 0.22
N ALA A 234 15.49 -2.82 -0.16
CA ALA A 234 16.26 -2.77 -1.39
C ALA A 234 17.43 -3.76 -1.37
N GLU A 235 18.15 -3.86 -0.24
CA GLU A 235 19.24 -4.83 -0.08
C GLU A 235 18.73 -6.26 -0.15
N ALA A 236 17.66 -6.58 0.57
CA ALA A 236 17.04 -7.90 0.51
C ALA A 236 16.53 -8.24 -0.91
N ALA A 237 15.97 -7.26 -1.62
CA ALA A 237 15.52 -7.43 -2.99
C ALA A 237 16.68 -7.63 -3.98
N ARG A 238 17.81 -6.93 -3.80
CA ARG A 238 19.02 -7.16 -4.61
C ARG A 238 19.53 -8.60 -4.50
N GLN A 239 19.49 -9.14 -3.30
CA GLN A 239 19.92 -10.52 -3.04
C GLN A 239 18.91 -11.55 -3.62
N ALA A 240 17.61 -11.28 -3.45
CA ALA A 240 16.56 -12.19 -3.88
C ALA A 240 16.30 -12.16 -5.40
N PHE A 241 16.54 -11.00 -6.06
CA PHE A 241 16.22 -10.74 -7.47
C PHE A 241 17.39 -10.06 -8.21
N PRO A 242 18.59 -10.64 -8.24
CA PRO A 242 19.76 -9.99 -8.82
C PRO A 242 19.56 -9.63 -10.31
N GLU A 243 18.77 -10.45 -11.06
CA GLU A 243 18.45 -10.22 -12.46
C GLU A 243 17.46 -9.08 -12.70
N SER A 244 16.74 -8.65 -11.64
CA SER A 244 15.75 -7.58 -11.72
C SER A 244 16.30 -6.21 -11.31
N VAL A 245 17.57 -6.12 -10.97
CA VAL A 245 18.20 -4.85 -10.57
C VAL A 245 18.30 -3.93 -11.78
N ARG A 246 17.58 -2.78 -11.75
CA ARG A 246 17.51 -1.75 -12.80
C ARG A 246 16.93 -2.21 -14.15
N GLN A 247 16.54 -3.44 -14.29
CA GLN A 247 15.94 -4.01 -15.50
C GLN A 247 14.78 -4.93 -15.16
N TYR A 248 13.88 -5.12 -16.11
CA TYR A 248 12.77 -6.05 -15.92
C TYR A 248 13.22 -7.50 -16.11
N HIS A 249 12.97 -8.31 -15.10
CA HIS A 249 12.98 -9.76 -15.21
C HIS A 249 11.63 -10.29 -14.70
N ARG A 250 10.94 -11.12 -15.51
CA ARG A 250 9.60 -11.64 -15.20
C ARG A 250 8.63 -10.55 -14.73
N ARG A 251 8.63 -9.38 -15.40
CA ARG A 251 7.78 -8.21 -15.10
C ARG A 251 8.07 -7.50 -13.76
N PHE A 252 9.12 -7.84 -13.08
CA PHE A 252 9.55 -7.18 -11.87
C PHE A 252 10.88 -6.45 -12.07
N LYS A 253 11.00 -5.25 -11.54
CA LYS A 253 12.20 -4.44 -11.59
C LYS A 253 12.41 -3.78 -10.23
N LEU A 254 13.58 -3.94 -9.63
CA LEU A 254 14.03 -3.08 -8.55
C LEU A 254 14.54 -1.77 -9.17
N GLY A 255 13.73 -0.72 -9.08
CA GLY A 255 13.98 0.59 -9.69
C GLY A 255 14.88 1.47 -8.85
N GLY A 256 14.85 1.30 -7.53
CA GLY A 256 15.60 2.16 -6.65
C GLY A 256 15.26 2.07 -5.18
N TYR A 257 15.50 3.20 -4.52
CA TYR A 257 15.33 3.36 -3.08
C TYR A 257 14.16 4.24 -2.73
N LYS A 258 13.60 4.05 -1.54
CA LYS A 258 12.58 4.89 -0.92
C LYS A 258 13.07 5.34 0.45
N MET A 259 12.91 6.62 0.73
CA MET A 259 13.12 7.18 2.07
C MET A 259 11.95 8.06 2.48
N PHE A 260 11.81 8.30 3.77
CA PHE A 260 10.84 9.22 4.35
C PHE A 260 11.61 10.31 5.07
N LEU A 261 11.32 11.58 4.80
CA LEU A 261 11.96 12.71 5.43
C LEU A 261 11.07 13.40 6.47
N ASP A 262 9.77 13.16 6.41
CA ASP A 262 8.81 13.68 7.38
C ASP A 262 7.54 12.82 7.42
N GLY A 263 6.56 13.25 8.21
CA GLY A 263 5.25 12.63 8.32
C GLY A 263 4.18 13.32 7.48
N SER A 264 2.94 13.36 7.98
CA SER A 264 1.77 13.89 7.26
C SER A 264 1.27 15.23 7.80
N PRO A 265 0.69 16.11 6.97
CA PRO A 265 0.03 17.33 7.43
C PRO A 265 -1.13 17.06 8.39
N GLN A 266 -1.92 16.02 8.13
CA GLN A 266 -3.06 15.61 8.94
C GLN A 266 -2.64 15.19 10.36
N GLY A 267 -1.51 14.49 10.46
CA GLY A 267 -0.89 14.13 11.73
C GLY A 267 -0.07 15.24 12.36
N ARG A 268 0.04 16.41 11.70
CA ARG A 268 0.89 17.55 12.09
C ARG A 268 2.36 17.16 12.25
N THR A 269 2.81 16.12 11.54
CA THR A 269 4.18 15.61 11.55
C THR A 269 4.96 15.93 10.27
N ALA A 270 4.31 16.55 9.28
CA ALA A 270 5.02 17.14 8.14
C ALA A 270 5.94 18.26 8.61
N TRP A 271 7.20 18.26 8.16
CA TRP A 271 8.22 19.19 8.64
C TRP A 271 8.19 20.49 7.86
N LEU A 272 7.71 21.56 8.53
CA LEU A 272 7.49 22.88 7.93
C LEU A 272 8.59 23.87 8.34
N ARG A 273 8.84 24.84 7.49
CA ARG A 273 9.70 26.00 7.81
C ARG A 273 9.03 26.98 8.77
N ARG A 274 7.71 27.05 8.75
CA ARG A 274 6.89 27.90 9.63
C ARG A 274 6.08 27.02 10.58
N PRO A 275 5.75 27.51 11.78
CA PRO A 275 4.87 26.78 12.68
C PRO A 275 3.51 26.46 12.05
N TYR A 276 2.91 25.36 12.50
CA TYR A 276 1.53 25.03 12.18
C TYR A 276 0.58 26.14 12.67
N GLN A 277 -0.51 26.33 11.96
CA GLN A 277 -1.52 27.30 12.35
C GLN A 277 -2.00 27.04 13.79
N GLY A 278 -1.98 28.09 14.62
CA GLY A 278 -2.32 28.03 16.03
C GLY A 278 -1.17 27.62 16.97
N GLU A 279 0.02 27.33 16.40
CA GLU A 279 1.23 27.01 17.19
C GLU A 279 2.22 28.19 17.16
N GLN A 280 3.01 28.32 18.22
CA GLN A 280 4.08 29.33 18.29
C GLN A 280 5.38 28.85 17.66
N GLU A 281 5.76 27.61 17.92
CA GLU A 281 7.07 27.06 17.51
C GLU A 281 6.98 25.70 16.81
N TYR A 282 5.90 24.93 17.07
CA TYR A 282 5.81 23.57 16.55
C TYR A 282 5.66 23.54 15.02
N ARG A 283 6.58 22.84 14.37
CA ARG A 283 6.74 22.78 12.89
C ARG A 283 6.70 21.38 12.32
N GLY A 284 6.32 20.36 13.12
CA GLY A 284 6.61 18.97 12.77
C GLY A 284 8.09 18.66 12.96
N TYR A 285 8.58 17.61 12.32
CA TYR A 285 9.98 17.19 12.47
C TYR A 285 10.47 16.36 11.28
N GLY A 286 11.79 16.45 11.03
CA GLY A 286 12.48 15.57 10.11
C GLY A 286 12.74 14.20 10.74
N THR A 287 12.67 13.15 9.94
CA THR A 287 12.87 11.75 10.38
C THR A 287 14.32 11.29 10.20
N LEU A 288 15.10 11.98 9.35
CA LEU A 288 16.48 11.69 9.04
C LEU A 288 17.34 12.95 9.21
N THR A 289 18.59 12.76 9.61
CA THR A 289 19.59 13.82 9.64
C THR A 289 20.07 14.19 8.22
N ASP A 290 20.63 15.38 8.05
CA ASP A 290 21.21 15.81 6.77
C ASP A 290 22.29 14.86 6.25
N ALA A 291 23.09 14.28 7.15
CA ALA A 291 24.13 13.32 6.81
C ALA A 291 23.54 12.01 6.27
N GLU A 292 22.49 11.49 6.89
CA GLU A 292 21.80 10.27 6.44
C GLU A 292 21.13 10.48 5.07
N VAL A 293 20.48 11.64 4.87
CA VAL A 293 19.86 11.97 3.58
C VAL A 293 20.92 12.08 2.48
N LEU A 294 22.05 12.74 2.76
CA LEU A 294 23.16 12.87 1.82
C LEU A 294 23.77 11.51 1.47
N ASP A 295 23.92 10.62 2.45
CA ASP A 295 24.42 9.26 2.24
C ASP A 295 23.49 8.45 1.34
N MET A 296 22.18 8.54 1.58
CA MET A 296 21.16 7.87 0.72
C MET A 296 21.20 8.40 -0.72
N VAL A 297 21.33 9.70 -0.91
CA VAL A 297 21.46 10.31 -2.24
C VAL A 297 22.73 9.80 -2.94
N ARG A 298 23.86 9.77 -2.25
CA ARG A 298 25.15 9.25 -2.79
C ARG A 298 25.06 7.77 -3.12
N ARG A 299 24.46 6.97 -2.24
CA ARG A 299 24.26 5.54 -2.45
C ARG A 299 23.43 5.28 -3.70
N ALA A 300 22.26 5.94 -3.81
CA ALA A 300 21.41 5.80 -4.97
C ALA A 300 22.13 6.10 -6.27
N GLY A 301 22.94 7.12 -6.25
CA GLY A 301 23.73 7.47 -7.39
C GLY A 301 24.85 6.51 -7.73
N THR A 302 25.64 6.11 -6.76
CA THR A 302 26.70 5.10 -6.95
C THR A 302 26.13 3.82 -7.54
N ASP A 303 24.95 3.41 -7.08
CA ASP A 303 24.24 2.23 -7.57
C ASP A 303 23.56 2.47 -8.93
N GLY A 304 23.51 3.74 -9.39
CA GLY A 304 22.74 4.13 -10.59
C GLY A 304 21.27 3.85 -10.47
N MET A 305 20.72 3.94 -9.25
CA MET A 305 19.32 3.70 -8.93
C MET A 305 18.58 5.02 -8.69
N GLN A 306 17.28 5.01 -8.94
CA GLN A 306 16.41 6.13 -8.62
C GLN A 306 16.20 6.20 -7.09
N LEU A 307 16.04 7.40 -6.55
CA LEU A 307 15.69 7.62 -5.15
C LEU A 307 14.35 8.36 -5.08
N LEU A 308 13.38 7.77 -4.40
CA LEU A 308 12.11 8.39 -4.07
C LEU A 308 12.15 8.88 -2.63
N ALA A 309 11.77 10.15 -2.40
CA ALA A 309 11.67 10.72 -1.08
C ALA A 309 10.23 11.13 -0.77
N HIS A 310 9.72 10.72 0.38
CA HIS A 310 8.52 11.27 0.95
C HIS A 310 8.86 12.60 1.63
N CYS A 311 8.30 13.69 1.15
CA CYS A 311 8.50 15.05 1.63
C CYS A 311 7.17 15.80 1.54
N ASN A 312 6.45 15.92 2.63
CA ASN A 312 5.20 16.69 2.70
C ASN A 312 5.46 18.15 3.08
N GLY A 313 6.39 18.38 4.01
CA GLY A 313 6.76 19.72 4.45
C GLY A 313 7.81 20.37 3.58
N ASP A 314 7.76 21.70 3.50
CA ASP A 314 8.71 22.50 2.74
C ASP A 314 10.12 22.49 3.35
N ALA A 315 10.27 22.24 4.65
CA ALA A 315 11.57 22.02 5.29
C ALA A 315 12.17 20.66 4.88
N ALA A 316 11.36 19.60 4.83
CA ALA A 316 11.79 18.28 4.35
C ALA A 316 12.19 18.32 2.86
N CYS A 317 11.41 19.02 2.03
CA CYS A 317 11.78 19.24 0.64
C CYS A 317 13.11 19.99 0.51
N ALA A 318 13.35 21.01 1.35
CA ALA A 318 14.59 21.76 1.32
C ALA A 318 15.80 20.91 1.75
N GLN A 319 15.63 20.03 2.74
CA GLN A 319 16.67 19.09 3.17
C GLN A 319 17.05 18.16 1.99
N TYR A 320 16.07 17.62 1.28
CA TYR A 320 16.33 16.75 0.13
C TYR A 320 17.06 17.49 -1.00
N LEU A 321 16.60 18.69 -1.35
CA LEU A 321 17.23 19.50 -2.39
C LEU A 321 18.67 19.89 -2.02
N ALA A 322 18.93 20.22 -0.75
CA ALA A 322 20.28 20.50 -0.26
C ALA A 322 21.21 19.27 -0.38
N ALA A 323 20.70 18.08 -0.06
CA ALA A 323 21.45 16.84 -0.23
C ALA A 323 21.74 16.51 -1.70
N LEU A 324 20.78 16.75 -2.61
CA LEU A 324 20.98 16.61 -4.05
C LEU A 324 22.03 17.60 -4.59
N ASP A 325 22.00 18.87 -4.18
CA ASP A 325 23.00 19.87 -4.56
C ASP A 325 24.40 19.51 -4.05
N ALA A 326 24.50 19.09 -2.80
CA ALA A 326 25.75 18.64 -2.20
C ALA A 326 26.34 17.39 -2.86
N ALA A 327 25.49 16.45 -3.31
CA ALA A 327 25.89 15.29 -4.06
C ALA A 327 26.18 15.62 -5.53
N GLY A 328 25.40 16.49 -6.15
CA GLY A 328 25.44 16.84 -7.57
C GLY A 328 26.70 17.57 -8.00
N ARG A 329 27.38 18.26 -7.09
CA ARG A 329 28.72 18.81 -7.34
C ARG A 329 29.79 17.74 -7.61
N ALA A 330 29.47 16.48 -7.24
CA ALA A 330 30.29 15.29 -7.53
C ALA A 330 29.74 14.42 -8.67
N TRP A 331 28.58 14.78 -9.26
CA TRP A 331 27.85 13.95 -10.21
C TRP A 331 27.60 14.65 -11.54
N THR A 332 28.05 14.05 -12.63
CA THR A 332 27.50 14.34 -13.95
C THR A 332 26.21 13.53 -14.10
N TRP A 333 25.09 14.21 -14.14
CA TRP A 333 23.78 13.62 -14.46
C TRP A 333 23.88 12.85 -15.78
N ARG A 334 23.82 11.52 -15.74
CA ARG A 334 23.65 10.74 -16.95
C ARG A 334 22.16 10.51 -17.11
N PRO A 335 21.51 11.04 -18.17
CA PRO A 335 20.12 10.67 -18.44
C PRO A 335 20.04 9.16 -18.57
N CYS A 336 18.99 8.56 -17.97
CA CYS A 336 18.70 7.13 -18.14
C CYS A 336 18.74 6.81 -19.62
N GLY A 337 19.60 5.89 -20.01
CA GLY A 337 19.79 5.48 -21.40
C GLY A 337 18.44 5.11 -22.03
N ARG A 338 18.31 5.48 -23.30
CA ARG A 338 17.13 5.22 -24.14
C ARG A 338 16.87 3.73 -24.28
#